data_b5f9b93f5d98df830658809f124a624b
#
_entry.id   b5f9b93f5d98df830658809f124a624b
#
_cell.length_a   1.000
_cell.length_b   1.000
_cell.length_c   1.000
_cell.angle_alpha   90.00
_cell.angle_beta   90.00
_cell.angle_gamma   90.00
#
_symmetry.space_group_name_H-M   'P 1'
#
loop_
_entity.id
_entity.type
_entity.pdbx_description
1 polymer ?
#
loop_
_entity_poly.entity_id
_entity_poly.type
_entity_poly.pdbx_seq_one_letter_code
_entity_poly.pdbx_strand_id
1 'polypeptide(L)'
;MFSEVIPHTATVEEIKARDPQAIVLSGGPASVYAEGAPSLDPALFDLDIPVFGICYGFQAMAQALGGTVAHTGTSEYGRTELKVSGGQLHSELPGTQPVWMSHGDAVTAAPEGFDVVAVSAGAPVAAFENRARRLAGVQYHPEVLHSPHGQQVLSRFLHDFAGIGATWTPANIADQLIEQVREQIGDGRAI
;
A
#
# COMPACT_ATOMS: atom_id res chain seq x y z
N MET A 1 -4.17 10.52 11.56
CA MET A 1 -3.54 9.19 11.76
C MET A 1 -2.03 9.39 11.84
N PHE A 2 -1.36 8.82 12.83
CA PHE A 2 0.10 8.79 12.92
C PHE A 2 0.65 7.83 11.86
N SER A 3 1.76 8.20 11.22
CA SER A 3 2.46 7.35 10.26
C SER A 3 3.97 7.50 10.45
N GLU A 4 4.68 6.39 10.29
CA GLU A 4 6.12 6.31 10.37
C GLU A 4 6.67 5.71 9.07
N VAL A 5 7.77 6.24 8.56
CA VAL A 5 8.49 5.68 7.41
C VAL A 5 9.71 4.94 7.93
N ILE A 6 9.79 3.66 7.60
CA ILE A 6 10.92 2.80 7.98
C ILE A 6 11.64 2.28 6.74
N PRO A 7 12.93 1.95 6.81
CA PRO A 7 13.68 1.44 5.67
C PRO A 7 13.21 0.03 5.28
N HIS A 8 13.39 -0.34 4.01
CA HIS A 8 13.07 -1.67 3.49
C HIS A 8 13.89 -2.80 4.13
N THR A 9 14.97 -2.45 4.83
CA THR A 9 15.82 -3.40 5.58
C THR A 9 15.30 -3.73 6.98
N ALA A 10 14.18 -3.10 7.41
CA ALA A 10 13.57 -3.42 8.70
C ALA A 10 13.11 -4.88 8.73
N THR A 11 13.45 -5.58 9.80
CA THR A 11 13.06 -6.97 10.02
C THR A 11 11.59 -7.09 10.40
N VAL A 12 11.01 -8.27 10.25
CA VAL A 12 9.62 -8.56 10.64
C VAL A 12 9.43 -8.32 12.15
N GLU A 13 10.43 -8.66 12.98
CA GLU A 13 10.43 -8.41 14.43
C GLU A 13 10.42 -6.92 14.76
N GLU A 14 11.21 -6.12 14.04
CA GLU A 14 11.23 -4.66 14.20
C GLU A 14 9.90 -4.01 13.79
N ILE A 15 9.28 -4.51 12.74
CA ILE A 15 7.94 -4.07 12.31
C ILE A 15 6.91 -4.44 13.36
N LYS A 16 6.90 -5.69 13.83
CA LYS A 16 6.00 -6.19 14.86
C LYS A 16 6.13 -5.42 16.17
N ALA A 17 7.36 -5.04 16.57
CA ALA A 17 7.61 -4.28 17.78
C ALA A 17 7.03 -2.86 17.77
N ARG A 18 6.72 -2.32 16.57
CA ARG A 18 6.04 -1.03 16.40
C ARG A 18 4.53 -1.12 16.48
N ASP A 19 3.98 -2.33 16.52
CA ASP A 19 2.54 -2.61 16.60
C ASP A 19 1.70 -1.80 15.58
N PRO A 20 2.03 -1.84 14.27
CA PRO A 20 1.32 -1.04 13.29
C PRO A 20 -0.08 -1.61 13.04
N GLN A 21 -1.07 -0.73 12.89
CA GLN A 21 -2.44 -1.12 12.52
C GLN A 21 -2.58 -1.45 11.03
N ALA A 22 -1.69 -0.96 10.19
CA ALA A 22 -1.58 -1.29 8.78
C ALA A 22 -0.17 -1.00 8.27
N ILE A 23 0.19 -1.63 7.16
CA ILE A 23 1.49 -1.45 6.48
C ILE A 23 1.22 -1.00 5.05
N VAL A 24 1.95 0.02 4.59
CA VAL A 24 1.98 0.44 3.19
C VAL A 24 3.37 0.18 2.63
N LEU A 25 3.44 -0.64 1.60
CA LEU A 25 4.66 -0.90 0.84
C LEU A 25 4.74 0.11 -0.30
N SER A 26 5.70 1.01 -0.22
CA SER A 26 5.85 2.12 -1.16
C SER A 26 6.39 1.69 -2.51
N GLY A 27 6.32 2.59 -3.50
CA GLY A 27 6.95 2.44 -4.80
C GLY A 27 8.48 2.50 -4.73
N GLY A 28 9.13 2.09 -5.81
CA GLY A 28 10.58 2.13 -5.97
C GLY A 28 10.99 2.00 -7.43
N PRO A 29 12.22 2.42 -7.80
CA PRO A 29 12.65 2.48 -9.20
C PRO A 29 13.24 1.16 -9.74
N ALA A 30 13.47 0.16 -8.88
CA ALA A 30 14.12 -1.09 -9.27
C ALA A 30 13.12 -2.10 -9.86
N SER A 31 13.61 -3.08 -10.62
CA SER A 31 12.89 -4.32 -10.90
C SER A 31 12.99 -5.26 -9.71
N VAL A 32 11.89 -5.90 -9.31
CA VAL A 32 11.85 -6.79 -8.14
C VAL A 32 12.75 -8.03 -8.27
N TYR A 33 13.15 -8.39 -9.48
CA TYR A 33 14.04 -9.51 -9.78
C TYR A 33 15.47 -9.07 -10.12
N ALA A 34 15.79 -7.77 -10.02
CA ALA A 34 17.15 -7.29 -10.20
C ALA A 34 18.05 -7.74 -9.04
N GLU A 35 19.31 -7.99 -9.30
CA GLU A 35 20.29 -8.30 -8.25
C GLU A 35 20.40 -7.15 -7.25
N GLY A 36 20.27 -7.46 -5.96
CA GLY A 36 20.29 -6.46 -4.89
C GLY A 36 19.02 -5.62 -4.75
N ALA A 37 17.96 -5.94 -5.49
CA ALA A 37 16.68 -5.26 -5.33
C ALA A 37 16.09 -5.51 -3.93
N PRO A 38 15.40 -4.52 -3.33
CA PRO A 38 14.70 -4.71 -2.07
C PRO A 38 13.70 -5.87 -2.16
N SER A 39 13.83 -6.85 -1.28
CA SER A 39 12.91 -7.99 -1.20
C SER A 39 12.11 -7.95 0.10
N LEU A 40 10.96 -8.62 0.10
CA LEU A 40 10.10 -8.75 1.27
C LEU A 40 10.26 -10.16 1.86
N ASP A 41 10.37 -10.23 3.18
CA ASP A 41 10.21 -11.49 3.91
C ASP A 41 8.73 -11.90 3.86
N PRO A 42 8.36 -13.08 3.30
CA PRO A 42 6.99 -13.55 3.27
C PRO A 42 6.32 -13.62 4.64
N ALA A 43 7.08 -13.81 5.72
CA ALA A 43 6.57 -13.82 7.11
C ALA A 43 5.90 -12.49 7.51
N LEU A 44 6.19 -11.38 6.80
CA LEU A 44 5.47 -10.12 6.97
C LEU A 44 3.96 -10.28 6.77
N PHE A 45 3.56 -11.11 5.81
CA PHE A 45 2.16 -11.33 5.47
C PHE A 45 1.44 -12.32 6.39
N ASP A 46 2.15 -12.93 7.33
CA ASP A 46 1.61 -13.83 8.36
C ASP A 46 1.36 -13.12 9.69
N LEU A 47 1.68 -11.83 9.78
CA LEU A 47 1.46 -11.01 10.98
C LEU A 47 -0.02 -10.69 11.26
N ASP A 48 -0.93 -11.04 10.36
CA ASP A 48 -2.35 -10.64 10.41
C ASP A 48 -2.56 -9.11 10.46
N ILE A 49 -1.63 -8.34 9.88
CA ILE A 49 -1.69 -6.90 9.73
C ILE A 49 -2.12 -6.58 8.30
N PRO A 50 -3.09 -5.68 8.09
CA PRO A 50 -3.47 -5.25 6.73
C PRO A 50 -2.27 -4.65 5.99
N VAL A 51 -2.04 -5.11 4.74
CA VAL A 51 -0.93 -4.63 3.91
C VAL A 51 -1.44 -4.11 2.57
N PHE A 52 -0.95 -2.94 2.17
CA PHE A 52 -1.23 -2.33 0.87
C PHE A 52 0.06 -2.08 0.09
N GLY A 53 0.17 -2.66 -1.10
CA GLY A 53 1.31 -2.47 -1.99
C GLY A 53 1.03 -1.41 -3.06
N ILE A 54 1.99 -0.50 -3.29
CA ILE A 54 1.93 0.52 -4.34
C ILE A 54 3.10 0.31 -5.30
N CYS A 55 2.83 0.17 -6.61
CA CYS A 55 3.82 0.07 -7.67
C CYS A 55 4.88 -1.01 -7.38
N TYR A 56 6.12 -0.64 -7.01
CA TYR A 56 7.15 -1.59 -6.60
C TYR A 56 6.70 -2.48 -5.42
N GLY A 57 6.11 -1.88 -4.38
CA GLY A 57 5.61 -2.62 -3.21
C GLY A 57 4.51 -3.63 -3.57
N PHE A 58 3.68 -3.33 -4.56
CA PHE A 58 2.70 -4.26 -5.12
C PHE A 58 3.37 -5.43 -5.85
N GLN A 59 4.39 -5.15 -6.67
CA GLN A 59 5.15 -6.19 -7.37
C GLN A 59 5.93 -7.08 -6.40
N ALA A 60 6.59 -6.48 -5.39
CA ALA A 60 7.31 -7.20 -4.36
C ALA A 60 6.38 -8.10 -3.52
N MET A 61 5.17 -7.60 -3.18
CA MET A 61 4.13 -8.41 -2.54
C MET A 61 3.70 -9.58 -3.43
N ALA A 62 3.44 -9.33 -4.71
CA ALA A 62 3.06 -10.39 -5.64
C ALA A 62 4.12 -11.49 -5.70
N GLN A 63 5.39 -11.11 -5.84
CA GLN A 63 6.51 -12.05 -5.89
C GLN A 63 6.68 -12.84 -4.60
N ALA A 64 6.62 -12.17 -3.44
CA ALA A 64 6.78 -12.80 -2.13
C ALA A 64 5.67 -13.82 -1.82
N LEU A 65 4.47 -13.61 -2.39
CA LEU A 65 3.31 -14.49 -2.20
C LEU A 65 3.11 -15.52 -3.34
N GLY A 66 4.10 -15.65 -4.24
CA GLY A 66 4.08 -16.68 -5.30
C GLY A 66 3.40 -16.26 -6.60
N GLY A 67 3.08 -14.98 -6.76
CA GLY A 67 2.68 -14.39 -8.03
C GLY A 67 3.86 -14.21 -8.99
N THR A 68 3.59 -13.74 -10.20
CA THR A 68 4.61 -13.55 -11.22
C THR A 68 4.70 -12.09 -11.62
N VAL A 69 5.92 -11.55 -11.62
CA VAL A 69 6.26 -10.23 -12.15
C VAL A 69 7.19 -10.41 -13.34
N ALA A 70 6.89 -9.75 -14.45
CA ALA A 70 7.69 -9.83 -15.67
C ALA A 70 7.56 -8.56 -16.51
N HIS A 71 8.52 -8.40 -17.42
CA HIS A 71 8.41 -7.39 -18.46
C HIS A 71 7.38 -7.83 -19.50
N THR A 72 6.31 -7.04 -19.67
CA THR A 72 5.20 -7.38 -20.59
C THR A 72 5.41 -6.93 -22.03
N GLY A 73 6.54 -6.24 -22.30
CA GLY A 73 6.81 -5.60 -23.58
C GLY A 73 6.11 -4.24 -23.74
N THR A 74 5.25 -3.87 -22.80
CA THR A 74 4.55 -2.58 -22.78
C THR A 74 4.79 -1.91 -21.44
N SER A 75 5.57 -0.84 -21.47
CA SER A 75 5.78 0.01 -20.28
C SER A 75 4.70 1.09 -20.23
N GLU A 76 4.26 1.44 -19.03
CA GLU A 76 3.29 2.51 -18.83
C GLU A 76 3.89 3.62 -17.97
N TYR A 77 4.01 4.80 -18.56
CA TYR A 77 4.52 6.02 -17.91
C TYR A 77 3.53 7.17 -18.13
N GLY A 78 2.99 7.72 -17.05
CA GLY A 78 2.02 8.81 -17.10
C GLY A 78 0.58 8.35 -16.99
N ARG A 79 -0.32 9.15 -17.60
CA ARG A 79 -1.78 8.91 -17.52
C ARG A 79 -2.16 7.67 -18.33
N THR A 80 -2.74 6.70 -17.65
CA THR A 80 -3.17 5.42 -18.22
C THR A 80 -4.62 5.15 -17.85
N GLU A 81 -5.37 4.47 -18.72
CA GLU A 81 -6.73 4.03 -18.44
C GLU A 81 -6.71 2.74 -17.64
N LEU A 82 -7.30 2.77 -16.44
CA LEU A 82 -7.54 1.61 -15.59
C LEU A 82 -8.96 1.09 -15.81
N LYS A 83 -9.11 -0.21 -16.05
CA LYS A 83 -10.40 -0.91 -16.10
C LYS A 83 -10.60 -1.69 -14.82
N VAL A 84 -11.57 -1.28 -14.04
CA VAL A 84 -11.94 -1.90 -12.75
C VAL A 84 -13.03 -2.92 -12.99
N SER A 85 -12.83 -4.15 -12.49
CA SER A 85 -13.80 -5.24 -12.56
C SER A 85 -14.49 -5.54 -11.23
N GLY A 86 -14.04 -4.92 -10.13
CA GLY A 86 -14.58 -5.15 -8.79
C GLY A 86 -13.64 -4.69 -7.68
N GLY A 87 -13.76 -5.34 -6.52
CA GLY A 87 -12.92 -5.09 -5.35
C GLY A 87 -13.51 -4.08 -4.38
N GLN A 88 -13.10 -4.21 -3.11
CA GLN A 88 -13.54 -3.31 -2.03
C GLN A 88 -12.92 -1.93 -2.16
N LEU A 89 -11.62 -1.86 -2.51
CA LEU A 89 -10.89 -0.60 -2.64
C LEU A 89 -11.42 0.28 -3.78
N HIS A 90 -11.99 -0.35 -4.82
CA HIS A 90 -12.54 0.35 -5.99
C HIS A 90 -14.06 0.40 -5.98
N SER A 91 -14.74 -0.03 -4.91
CA SER A 91 -16.21 0.02 -4.83
C SER A 91 -16.71 1.45 -5.06
N GLU A 92 -17.82 1.59 -5.78
CA GLU A 92 -18.45 2.90 -6.11
C GLU A 92 -17.56 3.88 -6.91
N LEU A 93 -16.37 3.44 -7.36
CA LEU A 93 -15.56 4.21 -8.29
C LEU A 93 -15.95 3.88 -9.74
N PRO A 94 -15.64 4.77 -10.70
CA PRO A 94 -15.90 4.49 -12.11
C PRO A 94 -15.22 3.20 -12.56
N GLY A 95 -15.94 2.35 -13.30
CA GLY A 95 -15.39 1.10 -13.87
C GLY A 95 -14.25 1.33 -14.88
N THR A 96 -14.14 2.56 -15.39
CA THR A 96 -13.00 3.02 -16.20
C THR A 96 -12.59 4.39 -15.69
N GLN A 97 -11.31 4.52 -15.32
CA GLN A 97 -10.80 5.76 -14.74
C GLN A 97 -9.32 5.99 -15.09
N PRO A 98 -8.89 7.26 -15.20
CA PRO A 98 -7.47 7.56 -15.39
C PRO A 98 -6.71 7.36 -14.08
N VAL A 99 -5.51 6.78 -14.19
CA VAL A 99 -4.54 6.65 -13.10
C VAL A 99 -3.16 7.04 -13.59
N TRP A 100 -2.24 7.27 -12.68
CA TRP A 100 -0.83 7.53 -13.01
C TRP A 100 -0.03 6.24 -12.86
N MET A 101 0.55 5.79 -13.96
CA MET A 101 1.46 4.65 -14.01
C MET A 101 2.91 5.12 -14.14
N SER A 102 3.83 4.32 -13.59
CA SER A 102 5.28 4.52 -13.73
C SER A 102 5.99 3.17 -13.58
N HIS A 103 5.86 2.29 -14.58
CA HIS A 103 6.45 0.95 -14.51
C HIS A 103 6.88 0.42 -15.89
N GLY A 104 7.95 -0.38 -15.90
CA GLY A 104 8.37 -1.19 -17.04
C GLY A 104 8.00 -2.67 -16.86
N ASP A 105 7.96 -3.13 -15.62
CA ASP A 105 7.54 -4.49 -15.25
C ASP A 105 6.13 -4.46 -14.66
N ALA A 106 5.40 -5.55 -14.82
CA ALA A 106 4.05 -5.68 -14.29
C ALA A 106 3.81 -7.04 -13.64
N VAL A 107 2.87 -7.12 -12.73
CA VAL A 107 2.35 -8.40 -12.26
C VAL A 107 1.57 -9.04 -13.41
N THR A 108 2.02 -10.23 -13.84
CA THR A 108 1.41 -11.01 -14.93
C THR A 108 0.50 -12.11 -14.42
N ALA A 109 0.73 -12.59 -13.19
CA ALA A 109 -0.14 -13.52 -12.49
C ALA A 109 -0.25 -13.12 -11.02
N ALA A 110 -1.47 -12.96 -10.54
CA ALA A 110 -1.73 -12.73 -9.12
C ALA A 110 -1.36 -13.96 -8.28
N PRO A 111 -1.00 -13.81 -7.00
CA PRO A 111 -0.82 -14.93 -6.09
C PRO A 111 -2.12 -15.74 -5.94
N GLU A 112 -2.00 -17.02 -5.56
CA GLU A 112 -3.15 -17.87 -5.31
C GLU A 112 -4.06 -17.30 -4.21
N GLY A 113 -5.37 -17.32 -4.44
CA GLY A 113 -6.38 -16.80 -3.53
C GLY A 113 -6.56 -15.29 -3.57
N PHE A 114 -5.92 -14.59 -4.54
CA PHE A 114 -6.16 -13.17 -4.78
C PHE A 114 -7.10 -12.95 -5.96
N ASP A 115 -8.05 -12.04 -5.78
CA ASP A 115 -8.93 -11.58 -6.85
C ASP A 115 -8.26 -10.46 -7.64
N VAL A 116 -8.15 -10.60 -8.96
CA VAL A 116 -7.72 -9.51 -9.85
C VAL A 116 -8.90 -8.56 -10.02
N VAL A 117 -8.76 -7.32 -9.55
CA VAL A 117 -9.85 -6.35 -9.48
C VAL A 117 -9.70 -5.18 -10.46
N ALA A 118 -8.52 -5.04 -11.08
CA ALA A 118 -8.31 -4.06 -12.14
C ALA A 118 -7.19 -4.50 -13.10
N VAL A 119 -7.28 -4.00 -14.34
CA VAL A 119 -6.31 -4.23 -15.42
C VAL A 119 -6.03 -2.92 -16.17
N SER A 120 -4.88 -2.85 -16.85
CA SER A 120 -4.58 -1.81 -17.84
C SER A 120 -4.02 -2.43 -19.12
N ALA A 121 -3.66 -1.61 -20.11
CA ALA A 121 -3.11 -2.11 -21.37
C ALA A 121 -1.74 -2.80 -21.18
N GLY A 122 -0.91 -2.28 -20.27
CA GLY A 122 0.43 -2.81 -19.97
C GLY A 122 0.50 -3.66 -18.70
N ALA A 123 -0.57 -3.70 -17.87
CA ALA A 123 -0.61 -4.49 -16.65
C ALA A 123 -1.84 -5.42 -16.64
N PRO A 124 -1.67 -6.71 -16.98
CA PRO A 124 -2.76 -7.69 -16.90
C PRO A 124 -3.29 -7.88 -15.48
N VAL A 125 -2.50 -7.54 -14.47
CA VAL A 125 -2.90 -7.41 -13.06
C VAL A 125 -2.48 -6.01 -12.61
N ALA A 126 -3.40 -5.04 -12.68
CA ALA A 126 -3.14 -3.66 -12.25
C ALA A 126 -3.59 -3.41 -10.80
N ALA A 127 -4.44 -4.27 -10.27
CA ALA A 127 -4.79 -4.33 -8.84
C ALA A 127 -5.29 -5.73 -8.48
N PHE A 128 -4.98 -6.14 -7.24
CA PHE A 128 -5.53 -7.35 -6.66
C PHE A 128 -5.90 -7.17 -5.18
N GLU A 129 -6.78 -8.02 -4.69
CA GLU A 129 -7.20 -8.07 -3.28
C GLU A 129 -7.29 -9.51 -2.78
N ASN A 130 -6.91 -9.73 -1.51
CA ASN A 130 -7.32 -10.88 -0.71
C ASN A 130 -7.95 -10.35 0.57
N ARG A 131 -9.27 -10.29 0.60
CA ARG A 131 -10.04 -9.69 1.70
C ARG A 131 -9.91 -10.48 2.99
N ALA A 132 -9.84 -11.80 2.90
CA ALA A 132 -9.72 -12.68 4.08
C ALA A 132 -8.39 -12.45 4.82
N ARG A 133 -7.31 -12.20 4.06
CA ARG A 133 -5.99 -11.90 4.61
C ARG A 133 -5.74 -10.41 4.81
N ARG A 134 -6.67 -9.54 4.41
CA ARG A 134 -6.53 -8.08 4.43
C ARG A 134 -5.28 -7.58 3.68
N LEU A 135 -5.01 -8.20 2.52
CA LEU A 135 -3.91 -7.87 1.64
C LEU A 135 -4.44 -7.31 0.32
N ALA A 136 -3.91 -6.18 -0.11
CA ALA A 136 -4.29 -5.57 -1.38
C ALA A 136 -3.14 -4.77 -1.97
N GLY A 137 -3.25 -4.44 -3.27
CA GLY A 137 -2.27 -3.57 -3.89
C GLY A 137 -2.66 -3.13 -5.29
N VAL A 138 -1.95 -2.12 -5.76
CA VAL A 138 -2.17 -1.48 -7.05
C VAL A 138 -0.85 -1.21 -7.76
N GLN A 139 -0.84 -1.35 -9.09
CA GLN A 139 0.32 -1.05 -9.92
C GLN A 139 0.51 0.46 -10.12
N TYR A 140 -0.58 1.23 -10.09
CA TYR A 140 -0.57 2.69 -10.25
C TYR A 140 -0.23 3.41 -8.94
N HIS A 141 -0.07 4.72 -9.04
CA HIS A 141 0.25 5.61 -7.92
C HIS A 141 -1.02 6.34 -7.43
N PRO A 142 -1.71 5.82 -6.38
CA PRO A 142 -2.91 6.47 -5.84
C PRO A 142 -2.58 7.73 -5.03
N GLU A 143 -1.34 7.90 -4.59
CA GLU A 143 -0.89 9.01 -3.76
C GLU A 143 -0.69 10.30 -4.55
N VAL A 144 -0.61 10.23 -5.88
CA VAL A 144 -0.37 11.43 -6.71
C VAL A 144 -1.68 12.04 -7.22
N LEU A 145 -1.70 13.35 -7.41
CA LEU A 145 -2.88 14.09 -7.88
C LEU A 145 -3.38 13.67 -9.28
N HIS A 146 -2.50 13.06 -10.08
CA HIS A 146 -2.83 12.56 -11.41
C HIS A 146 -3.69 11.28 -11.40
N SER A 147 -3.90 10.68 -10.23
CA SER A 147 -4.87 9.61 -9.98
C SER A 147 -6.09 10.19 -9.26
N PRO A 148 -7.12 10.69 -9.95
CA PRO A 148 -8.19 11.51 -9.35
C PRO A 148 -8.95 10.82 -8.22
N HIS A 149 -9.05 9.49 -8.25
CA HIS A 149 -9.71 8.69 -7.21
C HIS A 149 -8.72 8.03 -6.24
N GLY A 150 -7.42 8.34 -6.32
CA GLY A 150 -6.38 7.72 -5.51
C GLY A 150 -6.58 7.93 -4.01
N GLN A 151 -6.97 9.14 -3.60
CA GLN A 151 -7.27 9.43 -2.19
C GLN A 151 -8.45 8.60 -1.64
N GLN A 152 -9.44 8.29 -2.48
CA GLN A 152 -10.56 7.44 -2.09
C GLN A 152 -10.10 5.99 -1.90
N VAL A 153 -9.21 5.48 -2.77
CA VAL A 153 -8.60 4.14 -2.63
C VAL A 153 -7.78 4.04 -1.34
N LEU A 154 -6.93 5.03 -1.05
CA LEU A 154 -6.14 5.07 0.19
C LEU A 154 -7.02 5.17 1.43
N SER A 155 -8.06 6.01 1.40
CA SER A 155 -9.02 6.14 2.49
C SER A 155 -9.75 4.83 2.76
N ARG A 156 -10.21 4.14 1.72
CA ARG A 156 -10.86 2.84 1.84
C ARG A 156 -9.93 1.76 2.36
N PHE A 157 -8.67 1.76 1.91
CA PHE A 157 -7.69 0.83 2.50
C PHE A 157 -7.59 1.06 4.01
N LEU A 158 -7.42 2.29 4.46
CA LEU A 158 -7.21 2.58 5.87
C LEU A 158 -8.45 2.35 6.73
N HIS A 159 -9.61 2.80 6.26
CA HIS A 159 -10.83 2.82 7.08
C HIS A 159 -11.70 1.57 6.88
N ASP A 160 -11.91 1.13 5.63
CA ASP A 160 -12.85 0.06 5.31
C ASP A 160 -12.16 -1.31 5.27
N PHE A 161 -10.92 -1.36 4.77
CA PHE A 161 -10.16 -2.60 4.60
C PHE A 161 -9.33 -2.95 5.83
N ALA A 162 -8.61 -1.98 6.40
CA ALA A 162 -7.81 -2.13 7.61
C ALA A 162 -8.60 -1.84 8.90
N GLY A 163 -9.78 -1.19 8.82
CA GLY A 163 -10.63 -0.90 9.96
C GLY A 163 -10.10 0.19 10.89
N ILE A 164 -9.19 1.04 10.43
CA ILE A 164 -8.59 2.11 11.22
C ILE A 164 -9.57 3.27 11.36
N GLY A 165 -9.95 3.62 12.59
CA GLY A 165 -10.82 4.74 12.85
C GLY A 165 -10.19 6.10 12.50
N ALA A 166 -11.01 7.05 12.03
CA ALA A 166 -10.59 8.44 11.74
C ALA A 166 -10.52 9.28 13.05
N THR A 167 -9.79 8.80 14.06
CA THR A 167 -9.73 9.41 15.40
C THR A 167 -8.68 10.51 15.51
N TRP A 168 -7.79 10.63 14.55
CA TRP A 168 -6.69 11.61 14.57
C TRP A 168 -7.14 12.94 13.98
N THR A 169 -7.76 13.77 14.82
CA THR A 169 -8.22 15.12 14.49
C THR A 169 -7.25 16.17 15.05
N PRO A 170 -7.26 17.43 14.55
CA PRO A 170 -6.45 18.50 15.13
C PRO A 170 -6.65 18.69 16.66
N ALA A 171 -7.85 18.49 17.16
CA ALA A 171 -8.14 18.55 18.60
C ALA A 171 -7.46 17.40 19.34
N ASN A 172 -7.61 16.16 18.85
CA ASN A 172 -7.00 14.98 19.47
C ASN A 172 -5.46 15.03 19.40
N ILE A 173 -4.89 15.63 18.36
CA ILE A 173 -3.43 15.85 18.24
C ILE A 173 -2.97 16.81 19.35
N ALA A 174 -3.67 17.93 19.54
CA ALA A 174 -3.34 18.89 20.58
C ALA A 174 -3.39 18.24 21.97
N ASP A 175 -4.42 17.47 22.26
CA ASP A 175 -4.57 16.77 23.54
C ASP A 175 -3.44 15.76 23.76
N GLN A 176 -3.08 14.98 22.74
CA GLN A 176 -1.97 14.02 22.81
C GLN A 176 -0.61 14.74 23.02
N LEU A 177 -0.36 15.83 22.32
CA LEU A 177 0.88 16.62 22.52
C LEU A 177 0.95 17.21 23.92
N ILE A 178 -0.16 17.72 24.44
CA ILE A 178 -0.23 18.23 25.82
C ILE A 178 0.10 17.13 26.82
N GLU A 179 -0.45 15.90 26.63
CA GLU A 179 -0.18 14.77 27.51
C GLU A 179 1.28 14.35 27.44
N GLN A 180 1.86 14.21 26.23
CA GLN A 180 3.28 13.91 26.06
C GLN A 180 4.19 14.94 26.74
N VAL A 181 3.88 16.22 26.59
CA VAL A 181 4.64 17.31 27.25
C VAL A 181 4.51 17.20 28.77
N ARG A 182 3.32 16.91 29.30
CA ARG A 182 3.11 16.70 30.73
C ARG A 182 3.92 15.52 31.27
N GLU A 183 3.91 14.39 30.55
CA GLU A 183 4.73 13.22 30.91
C GLU A 183 6.22 13.52 30.90
N GLN A 184 6.71 14.28 29.91
CA GLN A 184 8.13 14.69 29.84
C GLN A 184 8.55 15.64 30.97
N ILE A 185 7.67 16.56 31.35
CA ILE A 185 7.93 17.53 32.40
C ILE A 185 7.83 16.86 33.78
N GLY A 186 6.91 15.93 33.96
CA GLY A 186 6.60 15.32 35.26
C GLY A 186 6.32 16.38 36.32
N ASP A 187 7.00 16.30 37.47
CA ASP A 187 6.94 17.27 38.55
C ASP A 187 7.86 18.49 38.36
N GLY A 188 8.51 18.58 37.18
CA GLY A 188 9.43 19.67 36.84
C GLY A 188 8.70 20.95 36.41
N ARG A 189 9.51 21.93 35.97
CA ARG A 189 9.02 23.17 35.37
C ARG A 189 9.61 23.30 33.98
N ALA A 190 8.77 23.61 32.99
CA ALA A 190 9.19 24.02 31.67
C ALA A 190 9.29 25.56 31.61
N ILE A 191 10.33 26.06 30.95
CA ILE A 191 10.56 27.49 30.68
C ILE A 191 10.33 27.71 29.19
#